data_875a2f734b380481465c06a87d3c5ad4
#
_entry.id   875a2f734b380481465c06a87d3c5ad4
#
_cell.length_a   1.000
_cell.length_b   1.000
_cell.length_c   1.000
_cell.angle_alpha   90.00
_cell.angle_beta   90.00
_cell.angle_gamma   90.00
#
_symmetry.space_group_name_H-M   'P 1'
#
loop_
_entity.id
_entity.type
_entity.pdbx_description
1 polymer ?
#
loop_
_entity_poly.entity_id
_entity_poly.type
_entity_poly.pdbx_seq_one_letter_code
_entity_poly.pdbx_strand_id
1 'polypeptide(L)'
;LDVHDPLVKECIQTIEEKLRINTGIDGVPRYEGDRYYIQSEGVSNPWYITTLWLAQYYARVAKKPEDLDIVTYWLNWTVIHSPRSGVLSEQLHPFTGEQLSATPLTWSHAEYVRTVDMYMAKFSEFSK
;
A
#
# COMPACT_ATOMS: atom_id res chain seq x y z
N LEU A 1 -17.08 -10.92 2.78
CA LEU A 1 -16.27 -12.04 2.27
C LEU A 1 -15.17 -12.37 3.26
N ASP A 2 -14.86 -13.65 3.43
CA ASP A 2 -13.70 -14.09 4.18
C ASP A 2 -12.42 -13.72 3.41
N VAL A 3 -11.38 -13.32 4.12
CA VAL A 3 -10.09 -12.96 3.50
C VAL A 3 -9.44 -14.15 2.75
N HIS A 4 -9.79 -15.36 3.12
CA HIS A 4 -9.33 -16.60 2.48
C HIS A 4 -10.23 -17.09 1.34
N ASP A 5 -11.31 -16.37 1.02
CA ASP A 5 -12.20 -16.70 -0.10
C ASP A 5 -11.38 -16.68 -1.42
N PRO A 6 -11.49 -17.72 -2.26
CA PRO A 6 -10.80 -17.77 -3.55
C PRO A 6 -11.04 -16.53 -4.41
N LEU A 7 -12.25 -15.97 -4.36
CA LEU A 7 -12.59 -14.74 -5.10
C LEU A 7 -11.78 -13.53 -4.61
N VAL A 8 -11.59 -13.41 -3.29
CA VAL A 8 -10.75 -12.33 -2.72
C VAL A 8 -9.31 -12.49 -3.19
N LYS A 9 -8.78 -13.70 -3.19
CA LYS A 9 -7.42 -13.98 -3.69
C LYS A 9 -7.28 -13.60 -5.17
N GLU A 10 -8.25 -13.97 -6.01
CA GLU A 10 -8.26 -13.61 -7.44
C GLU A 10 -8.32 -12.10 -7.64
N CYS A 11 -9.15 -11.38 -6.85
CA CYS A 11 -9.20 -9.93 -6.87
C CYS A 11 -7.84 -9.30 -6.54
N ILE A 12 -7.14 -9.79 -5.51
CA ILE A 12 -5.82 -9.28 -5.14
C ILE A 12 -4.79 -9.53 -6.25
N GLN A 13 -4.78 -10.72 -6.84
CA GLN A 13 -3.92 -11.01 -7.99
C GLN A 13 -4.18 -10.05 -9.15
N THR A 14 -5.44 -9.79 -9.46
CA THR A 14 -5.84 -8.83 -10.50
C THR A 14 -5.38 -7.41 -10.15
N ILE A 15 -5.47 -6.99 -8.90
CA ILE A 15 -4.96 -5.68 -8.44
C ILE A 15 -3.45 -5.58 -8.67
N GLU A 16 -2.68 -6.60 -8.30
CA GLU A 16 -1.23 -6.60 -8.50
C GLU A 16 -0.85 -6.60 -9.98
N GLU A 17 -1.56 -7.37 -10.81
CA GLU A 17 -1.27 -7.47 -12.24
C GLU A 17 -1.70 -6.23 -13.04
N LYS A 18 -2.81 -5.60 -12.65
CA LYS A 18 -3.46 -4.55 -13.44
C LYS A 18 -3.25 -3.14 -12.88
N LEU A 19 -3.23 -2.99 -11.55
CA LEU A 19 -3.19 -1.69 -10.91
C LEU A 19 -1.79 -1.34 -10.40
N ARG A 20 -1.02 -2.29 -9.90
CA ARG A 20 0.33 -1.99 -9.40
C ARG A 20 1.16 -1.32 -10.50
N ILE A 21 1.65 -0.11 -10.22
CA ILE A 21 2.38 0.65 -11.22
C ILE A 21 3.79 0.08 -11.42
N ASN A 22 4.19 -0.04 -12.69
CA ASN A 22 5.52 -0.54 -13.06
C ASN A 22 6.49 0.64 -13.27
N THR A 23 6.80 1.35 -12.20
CA THR A 23 7.79 2.43 -12.18
C THR A 23 8.78 2.19 -11.04
N GLY A 24 9.84 2.99 -10.96
CA GLY A 24 10.79 2.92 -9.84
C GLY A 24 10.18 3.30 -8.48
N ILE A 25 8.99 3.92 -8.47
CA ILE A 25 8.28 4.30 -7.24
C ILE A 25 7.42 3.14 -6.73
N ASP A 26 6.77 2.37 -7.62
CA ASP A 26 5.83 1.31 -7.25
C ASP A 26 4.56 1.85 -6.54
N GLY A 27 3.70 0.96 -6.08
CA GLY A 27 2.46 1.30 -5.37
C GLY A 27 1.20 1.09 -6.21
N VAL A 28 0.05 1.33 -5.60
CA VAL A 28 -1.26 0.99 -6.16
C VAL A 28 -2.15 2.23 -6.25
N PRO A 29 -2.66 2.60 -7.44
CA PRO A 29 -3.72 3.60 -7.60
C PRO A 29 -5.08 3.05 -7.14
N ARG A 30 -6.11 3.88 -7.13
CA ARG A 30 -7.46 3.47 -6.68
C ARG A 30 -8.16 2.52 -7.65
N TYR A 31 -7.97 2.72 -8.94
CA TYR A 31 -8.59 1.92 -10.02
C TYR A 31 -7.81 2.08 -11.32
N GLU A 32 -8.07 1.22 -12.28
CA GLU A 32 -7.43 1.27 -13.59
C GLU A 32 -7.77 2.58 -14.33
N GLY A 33 -6.74 3.28 -14.79
CA GLY A 33 -6.90 4.56 -15.47
C GLY A 33 -7.30 5.72 -14.55
N ASP A 34 -6.99 5.65 -13.25
CA ASP A 34 -7.22 6.75 -12.31
C ASP A 34 -6.50 8.02 -12.75
N ARG A 35 -7.28 9.03 -13.13
CA ARG A 35 -6.79 10.32 -13.62
C ARG A 35 -6.88 11.44 -12.58
N TYR A 36 -7.31 11.13 -11.37
CA TYR A 36 -7.43 12.14 -10.33
C TYR A 36 -6.05 12.67 -9.94
N TYR A 37 -5.87 13.98 -10.09
CA TYR A 37 -4.63 14.69 -9.79
C TYR A 37 -3.41 14.17 -10.58
N ILE A 38 -3.65 13.58 -11.77
CA ILE A 38 -2.61 12.97 -12.59
C ILE A 38 -1.56 14.03 -13.01
N GLN A 39 -0.29 13.68 -12.87
CA GLN A 39 0.85 14.53 -13.21
C GLN A 39 1.61 14.01 -14.44
N SER A 40 1.37 12.78 -14.85
CA SER A 40 2.09 12.14 -15.94
C SER A 40 1.12 11.39 -16.85
N GLU A 41 1.22 11.57 -18.16
CA GLU A 41 0.37 10.85 -19.10
C GLU A 41 0.63 9.34 -19.05
N GLY A 42 -0.45 8.57 -19.05
CA GLY A 42 -0.44 7.12 -19.16
C GLY A 42 -0.15 6.35 -17.86
N VAL A 43 0.21 7.02 -16.77
CA VAL A 43 0.48 6.35 -15.47
C VAL A 43 -0.31 7.04 -14.37
N SER A 44 -1.16 6.28 -13.68
CA SER A 44 -1.90 6.76 -12.51
C SER A 44 -0.98 6.94 -11.30
N ASN A 45 -1.32 7.90 -10.44
CA ASN A 45 -0.58 8.12 -9.21
C ASN A 45 -0.81 6.98 -8.21
N PRO A 46 0.22 6.44 -7.53
CA PRO A 46 0.02 5.52 -6.43
C PRO A 46 -0.47 6.24 -5.19
N TRP A 47 -1.33 5.58 -4.43
CA TRP A 47 -1.92 6.10 -3.21
C TRP A 47 -1.35 5.36 -1.99
N TYR A 48 -1.08 6.08 -0.91
CA TYR A 48 -0.70 5.45 0.36
C TYR A 48 -1.77 4.48 0.85
N ILE A 49 -3.03 4.90 0.79
CA ILE A 49 -4.18 4.16 1.33
C ILE A 49 -4.35 2.82 0.65
N THR A 50 -4.46 2.80 -0.69
CA THR A 50 -4.68 1.57 -1.46
C THR A 50 -3.49 0.63 -1.41
N THR A 51 -2.28 1.17 -1.40
CA THR A 51 -1.05 0.41 -1.21
C THR A 51 -0.99 -0.25 0.17
N LEU A 52 -1.37 0.48 1.22
CA LEU A 52 -1.44 -0.06 2.58
C LEU A 52 -2.58 -1.07 2.76
N TRP A 53 -3.69 -0.94 2.05
CA TRP A 53 -4.74 -1.98 2.04
C TRP A 53 -4.24 -3.29 1.46
N LEU A 54 -3.41 -3.25 0.42
CA LEU A 54 -2.76 -4.45 -0.11
C LEU A 54 -1.84 -5.09 0.96
N ALA A 55 -1.05 -4.29 1.67
CA ALA A 55 -0.23 -4.76 2.78
C ALA A 55 -1.07 -5.42 3.90
N GLN A 56 -2.20 -4.81 4.26
CA GLN A 56 -3.12 -5.35 5.27
C GLN A 56 -3.73 -6.68 4.86
N TYR A 57 -4.02 -6.88 3.58
CA TYR A 57 -4.43 -8.20 3.08
C TYR A 57 -3.35 -9.24 3.34
N TYR A 58 -2.11 -8.97 2.96
CA TYR A 58 -1.00 -9.90 3.18
C TYR A 58 -0.73 -10.18 4.65
N ALA A 59 -0.85 -9.19 5.52
CA ALA A 59 -0.76 -9.41 6.96
C ALA A 59 -1.82 -10.40 7.48
N ARG A 60 -3.04 -10.34 6.94
CA ARG A 60 -4.14 -11.25 7.35
C ARG A 60 -3.97 -12.69 6.88
N VAL A 61 -3.45 -12.88 5.66
CA VAL A 61 -3.32 -14.22 5.07
C VAL A 61 -2.00 -14.91 5.40
N ALA A 62 -1.06 -14.22 6.03
CA ALA A 62 0.23 -14.75 6.43
C ALA A 62 0.07 -15.99 7.31
N LYS A 63 0.82 -17.07 7.00
CA LYS A 63 0.79 -18.35 7.71
C LYS A 63 2.11 -18.68 8.42
N LYS A 64 3.18 -17.96 8.08
CA LYS A 64 4.53 -18.08 8.62
C LYS A 64 5.23 -16.73 8.63
N PRO A 65 6.31 -16.54 9.42
CA PRO A 65 7.00 -15.24 9.53
C PRO A 65 7.41 -14.64 8.18
N GLU A 66 7.92 -15.45 7.25
CA GLU A 66 8.43 -15.00 5.97
C GLU A 66 7.31 -14.42 5.08
N ASP A 67 6.06 -14.81 5.30
CA ASP A 67 4.90 -14.24 4.57
C ASP A 67 4.68 -12.75 4.93
N LEU A 68 5.30 -12.26 6.01
CA LEU A 68 5.25 -10.86 6.42
C LEU A 68 6.28 -9.97 5.70
N ASP A 69 7.20 -10.52 4.93
CA ASP A 69 8.22 -9.74 4.21
C ASP A 69 7.58 -8.73 3.24
N ILE A 70 6.51 -9.12 2.58
CA ILE A 70 5.76 -8.22 1.69
C ILE A 70 5.08 -7.08 2.46
N VAL A 71 4.62 -7.33 3.68
CA VAL A 71 4.04 -6.29 4.54
C VAL A 71 5.12 -5.30 4.95
N THR A 72 6.28 -5.81 5.35
CA THR A 72 7.47 -5.00 5.70
C THR A 72 7.93 -4.17 4.49
N TYR A 73 7.89 -4.74 3.29
CA TYR A 73 8.19 -4.01 2.06
C TYR A 73 7.30 -2.78 1.90
N TRP A 74 5.97 -2.91 2.05
CA TRP A 74 5.03 -1.80 1.90
C TRP A 74 5.09 -0.77 3.04
N LEU A 75 5.38 -1.22 4.26
CA LEU A 75 5.64 -0.32 5.39
C LEU A 75 6.90 0.52 5.13
N ASN A 76 7.98 -0.11 4.67
CA ASN A 76 9.22 0.58 4.29
C ASN A 76 9.00 1.50 3.09
N TRP A 77 8.22 1.08 2.09
CA TRP A 77 7.83 1.92 0.97
C TRP A 77 7.18 3.23 1.46
N THR A 78 6.26 3.14 2.42
CA THR A 78 5.64 4.33 3.02
C THR A 78 6.67 5.24 3.69
N VAL A 79 7.61 4.67 4.44
CA VAL A 79 8.66 5.43 5.14
C VAL A 79 9.62 6.11 4.17
N ILE A 80 10.07 5.40 3.14
CA ILE A 80 11.03 5.90 2.14
C ILE A 80 10.44 7.10 1.37
N HIS A 81 9.14 7.08 1.07
CA HIS A 81 8.47 8.15 0.35
C HIS A 81 7.88 9.23 1.26
N SER A 82 8.01 9.11 2.59
CA SER A 82 7.65 10.18 3.50
C SER A 82 8.79 11.20 3.64
N PRO A 83 8.50 12.49 3.81
CA PRO A 83 9.52 13.49 4.14
C PRO A 83 10.04 13.27 5.57
N ARG A 84 11.13 13.95 5.94
CA ARG A 84 11.70 13.89 7.30
C ARG A 84 10.70 14.21 8.42
N SER A 85 9.67 14.99 8.12
CA SER A 85 8.60 15.31 9.07
C SER A 85 7.69 14.12 9.37
N GLY A 86 7.74 13.05 8.57
CA GLY A 86 6.83 11.91 8.67
C GLY A 86 5.41 12.19 8.18
N VAL A 87 5.15 13.36 7.58
CA VAL A 87 3.84 13.72 7.06
C VAL A 87 3.54 12.95 5.78
N LEU A 88 2.36 12.34 5.71
CA LEU A 88 1.90 11.60 4.53
C LEU A 88 0.84 12.39 3.77
N SER A 89 1.01 12.44 2.45
CA SER A 89 0.01 12.95 1.52
C SER A 89 -1.03 11.89 1.17
N GLU A 90 -1.91 12.23 0.25
CA GLU A 90 -2.86 11.30 -0.37
C GLU A 90 -2.18 10.39 -1.39
N GLN A 91 -1.37 10.99 -2.26
CA GLN A 91 -0.77 10.35 -3.44
C GLN A 91 0.72 10.66 -3.55
N LEU A 92 1.39 9.91 -4.42
CA LEU A 92 2.76 10.16 -4.85
C LEU A 92 2.82 10.37 -6.36
N HIS A 93 3.78 11.15 -6.81
CA HIS A 93 4.13 11.24 -8.22
C HIS A 93 4.74 9.89 -8.68
N PRO A 94 4.24 9.27 -9.77
CA PRO A 94 4.60 7.88 -10.11
C PRO A 94 6.05 7.69 -10.57
N PHE A 95 6.79 8.75 -10.86
CA PHE A 95 8.19 8.67 -11.27
C PHE A 95 9.17 9.34 -10.31
N THR A 96 8.76 10.38 -9.59
CA THR A 96 9.66 11.11 -8.67
C THR A 96 9.46 10.74 -7.21
N GLY A 97 8.30 10.18 -6.85
CA GLY A 97 7.95 9.90 -5.46
C GLY A 97 7.60 11.15 -4.65
N GLU A 98 7.49 12.31 -5.30
CA GLU A 98 7.03 13.53 -4.63
C GLU A 98 5.60 13.37 -4.14
N GLN A 99 5.34 13.91 -2.95
CA GLN A 99 4.00 13.89 -2.38
C GLN A 99 3.06 14.81 -3.14
N LEU A 100 1.87 14.31 -3.44
CA LEU A 100 0.84 15.00 -4.23
C LEU A 100 -0.50 15.04 -3.50
N SER A 101 -1.34 15.99 -3.90
CA SER A 101 -2.71 16.16 -3.42
C SER A 101 -2.75 16.58 -1.94
N ALA A 102 -3.81 16.20 -1.22
CA ALA A 102 -4.02 16.60 0.16
C ALA A 102 -2.87 16.17 1.08
N THR A 103 -2.26 17.13 1.77
CA THR A 103 -1.12 16.93 2.67
C THR A 103 -1.21 17.90 3.85
N PRO A 104 -1.16 17.46 5.11
CA PRO A 104 -1.23 16.07 5.57
C PRO A 104 -2.61 15.43 5.33
N LEU A 105 -2.64 14.12 5.07
CA LEU A 105 -3.89 13.38 5.02
C LEU A 105 -3.99 12.40 6.20
N THR A 106 -4.92 12.65 7.10
CA THR A 106 -5.16 11.82 8.29
C THR A 106 -5.43 10.35 7.93
N TRP A 107 -6.13 10.11 6.83
CA TRP A 107 -6.43 8.75 6.38
C TRP A 107 -5.17 7.95 6.01
N SER A 108 -4.22 8.55 5.32
CA SER A 108 -2.93 7.90 5.02
C SER A 108 -2.18 7.51 6.30
N HIS A 109 -2.14 8.41 7.30
CA HIS A 109 -1.55 8.12 8.60
C HIS A 109 -2.29 7.01 9.36
N ALA A 110 -3.62 7.05 9.37
CA ALA A 110 -4.43 6.04 10.04
C ALA A 110 -4.21 4.64 9.44
N GLU A 111 -4.14 4.54 8.11
CA GLU A 111 -3.89 3.26 7.45
C GLU A 111 -2.45 2.75 7.69
N TYR A 112 -1.47 3.65 7.79
CA TYR A 112 -0.12 3.26 8.17
C TYR A 112 -0.07 2.66 9.58
N VAL A 113 -0.61 3.36 10.58
CA VAL A 113 -0.68 2.88 11.97
C VAL A 113 -1.42 1.54 12.03
N ARG A 114 -2.57 1.44 11.37
CA ARG A 114 -3.35 0.20 11.31
C ARG A 114 -2.55 -0.95 10.71
N THR A 115 -1.78 -0.70 9.65
CA THR A 115 -0.95 -1.73 9.01
C THR A 115 0.17 -2.19 9.94
N VAL A 116 0.81 -1.27 10.67
CA VAL A 116 1.81 -1.59 11.70
C VAL A 116 1.19 -2.46 12.80
N ASP A 117 0.03 -2.09 13.33
CA ASP A 117 -0.66 -2.86 14.37
C ASP A 117 -1.00 -4.27 13.89
N MET A 118 -1.49 -4.41 12.66
CA MET A 118 -1.80 -5.72 12.07
C MET A 118 -0.54 -6.58 11.88
N TYR A 119 0.55 -5.98 11.40
CA TYR A 119 1.85 -6.63 11.28
C TYR A 119 2.34 -7.14 12.65
N MET A 120 2.35 -6.28 13.67
CA MET A 120 2.82 -6.62 15.02
C MET A 120 1.98 -7.71 15.67
N ALA A 121 0.65 -7.65 15.53
CA ALA A 121 -0.26 -8.68 16.01
C ALA A 121 0.06 -10.03 15.36
N LYS A 122 0.21 -10.05 14.04
CA LYS A 122 0.49 -11.27 13.29
C LYS A 122 1.88 -11.83 13.57
N PHE A 123 2.89 -10.99 13.65
CA PHE A 123 4.25 -11.38 14.03
C PHE A 123 4.30 -12.03 15.41
N SER A 124 3.54 -11.49 16.37
CA SER A 124 3.43 -12.04 17.72
C SER A 124 2.79 -13.43 17.76
N GLU A 125 1.91 -13.77 16.81
CA GLU A 125 1.34 -15.12 16.71
C GLU A 125 2.40 -16.17 16.35
N PHE A 126 3.39 -15.82 15.53
CA PHE A 126 4.48 -16.71 15.11
C PHE A 126 5.61 -16.84 16.13
N SER A 127 5.66 -15.96 17.13
CA SER A 127 6.70 -15.94 18.15
C SER A 127 6.32 -16.76 19.41
N LYS A 128 5.15 -17.40 19.39
CA LYS A 128 4.65 -18.27 20.47
C LYS A 128 4.93 -19.73 20.18
#